data_69e3c42c941f3687cdc912572a0c5186
#
_entry.id   69e3c42c941f3687cdc912572a0c5186
#
_cell.length_a   1.000
_cell.length_b   1.000
_cell.length_c   1.000
_cell.angle_alpha   90.00
_cell.angle_beta   90.00
_cell.angle_gamma   90.00
#
_symmetry.space_group_name_H-M   'P 1'
#
loop_
_entity.id
_entity.type
_entity.pdbx_description
1 polymer ?
#
loop_
_entity_poly.entity_id
_entity_poly.type
_entity_poly.pdbx_seq_one_letter_code
_entity_poly.pdbx_strand_id
1 'polypeptide(L)'
;MSVIEINGQEKECQIMSEQDNIAVVQKAYNNFKEGNIQGLLDLMPDNVTWQLPEIQGVPFAGKRAGRESVREFFVGVEANQETLEFAPREFVAQGDKVVSLGHYRWRVKSTGQEYSSDFAHVFTVSDGKITGFQEYTDTASAARAYQRSAAA
;
A
#
# COMPACT_ATOMS: atom_id res chain seq x y z
N MET A 1 12.26 -37.56 18.53
CA MET A 1 10.81 -37.42 18.47
C MET A 1 10.38 -35.98 18.57
N SER A 2 10.79 -35.27 19.62
CA SER A 2 10.45 -33.86 19.81
C SER A 2 10.95 -32.95 18.67
N VAL A 3 12.12 -33.26 18.11
CA VAL A 3 12.71 -32.44 17.03
C VAL A 3 11.85 -32.49 15.76
N ILE A 4 11.31 -33.65 15.43
CA ILE A 4 10.47 -33.84 14.25
C ILE A 4 9.13 -33.10 14.43
N GLU A 5 8.55 -33.20 15.62
CA GLU A 5 7.30 -32.51 15.93
C GLU A 5 7.47 -30.98 15.92
N ILE A 6 8.58 -30.51 16.46
CA ILE A 6 8.88 -29.06 16.45
C ILE A 6 9.02 -28.56 15.01
N ASN A 7 9.75 -29.29 14.18
CA ASN A 7 9.92 -28.90 12.77
C ASN A 7 8.60 -28.87 12.00
N GLY A 8 7.73 -29.87 12.28
CA GLY A 8 6.40 -29.89 11.67
C GLY A 8 5.54 -28.72 12.09
N GLN A 9 5.57 -28.37 13.36
CA GLN A 9 4.82 -27.22 13.87
C GLN A 9 5.34 -25.90 13.32
N GLU A 10 6.65 -25.73 13.22
CA GLU A 10 7.26 -24.53 12.64
C GLU A 10 6.84 -24.36 11.18
N LYS A 11 6.82 -25.44 10.40
CA LYS A 11 6.42 -25.41 9.00
C LYS A 11 4.94 -25.05 8.85
N GLU A 12 4.07 -25.62 9.68
CA GLU A 12 2.64 -25.29 9.66
C GLU A 12 2.40 -23.85 10.07
N CYS A 13 3.06 -23.35 11.12
CA CYS A 13 2.98 -21.97 11.56
C CYS A 13 3.44 -21.00 10.46
N GLN A 14 4.50 -21.36 9.72
CA GLN A 14 5.00 -20.53 8.64
C GLN A 14 3.99 -20.41 7.49
N ILE A 15 3.34 -21.52 7.10
CA ILE A 15 2.30 -21.52 6.05
C ILE A 15 1.12 -20.69 6.49
N MET A 16 0.62 -20.89 7.73
CA MET A 16 -0.47 -20.10 8.28
C MET A 16 -0.09 -18.63 8.39
N SER A 17 1.17 -18.33 8.76
CA SER A 17 1.68 -16.96 8.86
C SER A 17 1.62 -16.22 7.53
N GLU A 18 1.97 -16.88 6.42
CA GLU A 18 1.88 -16.26 5.09
C GLU A 18 0.43 -15.96 4.71
N GLN A 19 -0.49 -16.86 4.96
CA GLN A 19 -1.91 -16.64 4.72
C GLN A 19 -2.48 -15.56 5.65
N ASP A 20 -2.07 -15.57 6.91
CA ASP A 20 -2.46 -14.54 7.87
C ASP A 20 -1.93 -13.16 7.43
N ASN A 21 -0.73 -13.10 6.89
CA ASN A 21 -0.15 -11.85 6.38
C ASN A 21 -0.93 -11.32 5.19
N ILE A 22 -1.37 -12.20 4.28
CA ILE A 22 -2.26 -11.81 3.17
C ILE A 22 -3.57 -11.24 3.73
N ALA A 23 -4.13 -11.88 4.75
CA ALA A 23 -5.38 -11.43 5.35
C ALA A 23 -5.24 -10.02 5.97
N VAL A 24 -4.09 -9.73 6.60
CA VAL A 24 -3.81 -8.39 7.14
C VAL A 24 -3.78 -7.36 6.01
N VAL A 25 -3.12 -7.65 4.90
CA VAL A 25 -3.05 -6.75 3.74
C VAL A 25 -4.44 -6.54 3.14
N GLN A 26 -5.23 -7.59 3.00
CA GLN A 26 -6.61 -7.49 2.49
C GLN A 26 -7.47 -6.61 3.41
N LYS A 27 -7.29 -6.75 4.72
CA LYS A 27 -7.99 -5.91 5.69
C LYS A 27 -7.60 -4.44 5.54
N ALA A 28 -6.32 -4.18 5.30
CA ALA A 28 -5.84 -2.82 5.05
C ALA A 28 -6.50 -2.21 3.82
N TYR A 29 -6.59 -2.95 2.72
CA TYR A 29 -7.27 -2.48 1.51
C TYR A 29 -8.76 -2.25 1.73
N ASN A 30 -9.42 -3.12 2.48
CA ASN A 30 -10.84 -2.95 2.79
C ASN A 30 -11.07 -1.67 3.61
N ASN A 31 -10.22 -1.42 4.60
CA ASN A 31 -10.29 -0.18 5.38
C ASN A 31 -10.08 1.05 4.50
N PHE A 32 -9.13 1.00 3.59
CA PHE A 32 -8.88 2.09 2.65
C PHE A 32 -10.11 2.36 1.77
N LYS A 33 -10.71 1.30 1.20
CA LYS A 33 -11.89 1.43 0.32
C LYS A 33 -13.09 1.99 1.06
N GLU A 34 -13.23 1.66 2.33
CA GLU A 34 -14.33 2.15 3.18
C GLU A 34 -14.07 3.55 3.75
N GLY A 35 -12.89 4.11 3.51
CA GLY A 35 -12.51 5.38 4.09
C GLY A 35 -12.15 5.31 5.57
N ASN A 36 -11.96 4.11 6.10
CA ASN A 36 -11.60 3.91 7.50
C ASN A 36 -10.08 3.97 7.68
N ILE A 37 -9.55 5.19 7.64
CA ILE A 37 -8.09 5.41 7.74
C ILE A 37 -7.57 5.05 9.14
N GLN A 38 -8.35 5.33 10.18
CA GLN A 38 -7.94 4.94 11.53
C GLN A 38 -7.78 3.42 11.65
N GLY A 39 -8.71 2.64 11.10
CA GLY A 39 -8.61 1.18 11.10
C GLY A 39 -7.39 0.70 10.33
N LEU A 40 -7.05 1.38 9.24
CA LEU A 40 -5.84 1.09 8.47
C LEU A 40 -4.58 1.37 9.30
N LEU A 41 -4.52 2.51 9.96
CA LEU A 41 -3.38 2.88 10.80
C LEU A 41 -3.22 1.97 12.02
N ASP A 42 -4.32 1.44 12.54
CA ASP A 42 -4.30 0.50 13.66
C ASP A 42 -3.61 -0.83 13.30
N LEU A 43 -3.44 -1.11 12.02
CA LEU A 43 -2.70 -2.28 11.54
C LEU A 43 -1.19 -2.03 11.47
N MET A 44 -0.71 -0.86 11.86
CA MET A 44 0.69 -0.46 11.75
C MET A 44 1.29 -0.19 13.13
N PRO A 45 2.58 -0.54 13.35
CA PRO A 45 3.29 -0.08 14.54
C PRO A 45 3.67 1.40 14.42
N ASP A 46 4.10 2.00 15.52
CA ASP A 46 4.51 3.41 15.55
C ASP A 46 5.64 3.73 14.58
N ASN A 47 6.52 2.75 14.33
CA ASN A 47 7.72 2.92 13.50
C ASN A 47 7.57 2.39 12.08
N VAL A 48 6.35 2.32 11.57
CA VAL A 48 6.08 1.87 10.21
C VAL A 48 6.84 2.72 9.18
N THR A 49 7.31 2.06 8.11
CA THR A 49 7.90 2.77 6.96
C THR A 49 6.93 2.68 5.77
N TRP A 50 6.82 3.78 5.03
CA TRP A 50 5.86 3.90 3.94
C TRP A 50 6.53 4.63 2.77
N GLN A 51 6.69 3.97 1.64
CA GLN A 51 7.47 4.53 0.56
C GLN A 51 6.72 4.49 -0.77
N LEU A 52 6.53 5.67 -1.35
CA LEU A 52 6.20 5.81 -2.76
C LEU A 52 7.47 6.26 -3.49
N PRO A 53 7.58 5.97 -4.81
CA PRO A 53 8.63 6.60 -5.60
C PRO A 53 8.46 8.13 -5.59
N GLU A 54 9.56 8.84 -5.79
CA GLU A 54 9.49 10.28 -5.99
C GLU A 54 8.81 10.54 -7.34
N ILE A 55 7.77 11.39 -7.32
CA ILE A 55 7.01 11.72 -8.51
C ILE A 55 6.87 13.23 -8.56
N GLN A 56 7.37 13.84 -9.64
CA GLN A 56 7.36 15.29 -9.79
C GLN A 56 5.94 15.85 -9.72
N GLY A 57 5.73 16.81 -8.85
CA GLY A 57 4.45 17.49 -8.68
C GLY A 57 3.43 16.77 -7.83
N VAL A 58 3.73 15.58 -7.33
CA VAL A 58 2.83 14.82 -6.46
C VAL A 58 3.20 15.08 -5.01
N PRO A 59 2.33 15.77 -4.24
CA PRO A 59 2.72 16.25 -2.90
C PRO A 59 2.87 15.15 -1.86
N PHE A 60 2.26 13.99 -2.06
CA PHE A 60 2.33 12.88 -1.11
C PHE A 60 3.33 11.78 -1.51
N ALA A 61 4.14 12.01 -2.55
CA ALA A 61 5.15 11.06 -3.00
C ALA A 61 6.35 11.01 -2.05
N GLY A 62 7.18 9.97 -2.19
CA GLY A 62 8.42 9.82 -1.43
C GLY A 62 8.30 8.94 -0.19
N LYS A 63 9.32 9.01 0.64
CA LYS A 63 9.42 8.18 1.84
C LYS A 63 8.79 8.85 3.05
N ARG A 64 8.14 8.04 3.88
CA ARG A 64 7.58 8.47 5.15
C ARG A 64 7.94 7.46 6.24
N ALA A 65 8.12 7.93 7.45
CA ALA A 65 8.39 7.09 8.59
C ALA A 65 7.47 7.50 9.75
N GLY A 66 6.86 6.49 10.38
CA GLY A 66 5.98 6.69 11.51
C GLY A 66 4.50 6.78 11.11
N ARG A 67 3.66 6.34 12.03
CA ARG A 67 2.21 6.24 11.80
C ARG A 67 1.57 7.59 11.49
N GLU A 68 2.00 8.65 12.16
CA GLU A 68 1.45 9.99 11.90
C GLU A 68 1.81 10.51 10.50
N SER A 69 3.03 10.21 10.03
CA SER A 69 3.43 10.58 8.68
C SER A 69 2.62 9.80 7.63
N VAL A 70 2.27 8.55 7.93
CA VAL A 70 1.39 7.75 7.06
C VAL A 70 -0.01 8.33 7.06
N ARG A 71 -0.52 8.79 8.20
CA ARG A 71 -1.81 9.50 8.26
C ARG A 71 -1.80 10.71 7.33
N GLU A 72 -0.75 11.51 7.36
CA GLU A 72 -0.60 12.69 6.48
C GLU A 72 -0.57 12.28 5.01
N PHE A 73 0.02 11.12 4.70
CA PHE A 73 0.00 10.56 3.35
C PHE A 73 -1.45 10.36 2.86
N PHE A 74 -2.29 9.71 3.65
CA PHE A 74 -3.68 9.46 3.26
C PHE A 74 -4.51 10.73 3.19
N VAL A 75 -4.26 11.68 4.08
CA VAL A 75 -4.87 13.02 3.99
C VAL A 75 -4.47 13.70 2.68
N GLY A 76 -3.21 13.59 2.29
CA GLY A 76 -2.70 14.13 1.03
C GLY A 76 -3.33 13.47 -0.19
N VAL A 77 -3.48 12.16 -0.18
CA VAL A 77 -4.13 11.42 -1.27
C VAL A 77 -5.56 11.94 -1.46
N GLU A 78 -6.34 12.01 -0.40
CA GLU A 78 -7.73 12.46 -0.46
C GLU A 78 -7.85 13.92 -0.87
N ALA A 79 -6.95 14.78 -0.37
CA ALA A 79 -6.97 16.20 -0.68
C ALA A 79 -6.63 16.50 -2.14
N ASN A 80 -5.82 15.65 -2.78
CA ASN A 80 -5.25 15.95 -4.10
C ASN A 80 -5.86 15.15 -5.24
N GLN A 81 -6.51 14.02 -4.97
CA GLN A 81 -7.05 13.19 -6.04
C GLN A 81 -8.29 12.42 -5.60
N GLU A 82 -9.08 12.05 -6.59
CA GLU A 82 -10.29 11.28 -6.43
C GLU A 82 -10.07 9.86 -6.93
N THR A 83 -10.48 8.87 -6.15
CA THR A 83 -10.39 7.47 -6.54
C THR A 83 -11.48 7.14 -7.55
N LEU A 84 -11.11 6.78 -8.78
CA LEU A 84 -12.05 6.33 -9.80
C LEU A 84 -12.13 4.80 -9.85
N GLU A 85 -10.99 4.14 -9.64
CA GLU A 85 -10.89 2.68 -9.58
C GLU A 85 -9.71 2.33 -8.68
N PHE A 86 -9.90 1.33 -7.83
CA PHE A 86 -8.81 0.78 -7.03
C PHE A 86 -9.04 -0.71 -6.86
N ALA A 87 -8.26 -1.52 -7.60
CA ALA A 87 -8.49 -2.95 -7.72
C ALA A 87 -7.23 -3.77 -7.46
N PRO A 88 -6.93 -4.10 -6.19
CA PRO A 88 -5.95 -5.16 -5.89
C PRO A 88 -6.49 -6.48 -6.44
N ARG A 89 -5.69 -7.21 -7.22
CA ARG A 89 -6.16 -8.40 -7.94
C ARG A 89 -5.49 -9.68 -7.49
N GLU A 90 -4.19 -9.65 -7.23
CA GLU A 90 -3.41 -10.83 -6.89
C GLU A 90 -2.58 -10.58 -5.65
N PHE A 91 -2.41 -11.63 -4.85
CA PHE A 91 -1.60 -11.57 -3.64
C PHE A 91 -0.61 -12.73 -3.65
N VAL A 92 0.67 -12.43 -3.47
CA VAL A 92 1.75 -13.40 -3.38
C VAL A 92 2.48 -13.17 -2.08
N ALA A 93 2.65 -14.19 -1.26
CA ALA A 93 3.32 -14.07 0.01
C ALA A 93 4.49 -15.05 0.12
N GLN A 94 5.58 -14.57 0.68
CA GLN A 94 6.74 -15.38 1.03
C GLN A 94 7.40 -14.79 2.27
N GLY A 95 7.50 -15.59 3.32
CA GLY A 95 8.04 -15.12 4.60
C GLY A 95 7.20 -13.97 5.14
N ASP A 96 7.85 -12.86 5.44
CA ASP A 96 7.19 -11.64 5.94
C ASP A 96 6.73 -10.68 4.84
N LYS A 97 6.92 -11.05 3.58
CA LYS A 97 6.55 -10.19 2.44
C LYS A 97 5.22 -10.61 1.83
N VAL A 98 4.40 -9.62 1.55
CA VAL A 98 3.18 -9.80 0.76
C VAL A 98 3.26 -8.81 -0.41
N VAL A 99 3.16 -9.33 -1.63
CA VAL A 99 3.11 -8.51 -2.83
C VAL A 99 1.68 -8.51 -3.35
N SER A 100 1.12 -7.34 -3.53
CA SER A 100 -0.18 -7.17 -4.17
C SER A 100 0.01 -6.58 -5.55
N LEU A 101 -0.59 -7.21 -6.54
CA LEU A 101 -0.60 -6.72 -7.92
C LEU A 101 -2.02 -6.27 -8.24
N GLY A 102 -2.14 -5.09 -8.82
CA GLY A 102 -3.46 -4.56 -9.11
C GLY A 102 -3.41 -3.41 -10.10
N HIS A 103 -4.53 -2.69 -10.15
CA HIS A 103 -4.71 -1.58 -11.07
C HIS A 103 -5.49 -0.47 -10.37
N TYR A 104 -5.18 0.79 -10.69
CA TYR A 104 -5.96 1.92 -10.20
C TYR A 104 -6.13 2.99 -11.27
N ARG A 105 -7.13 3.85 -11.06
CA ARG A 105 -7.38 5.03 -11.86
C ARG A 105 -7.79 6.17 -10.92
N TRP A 106 -7.18 7.32 -11.13
CA TRP A 106 -7.35 8.51 -10.29
C TRP A 106 -7.65 9.72 -11.14
N ARG A 107 -8.35 10.70 -10.55
CA ARG A 107 -8.49 12.04 -11.13
C ARG A 107 -7.81 13.04 -10.20
N VAL A 108 -6.90 13.83 -10.76
CA VAL A 108 -6.19 14.88 -10.02
C VAL A 108 -7.11 16.09 -9.87
N LYS A 109 -7.37 16.52 -8.64
CA LYS A 109 -8.32 17.60 -8.38
C LYS A 109 -7.87 18.94 -8.92
N SER A 110 -6.56 19.26 -8.84
CA SER A 110 -6.02 20.56 -9.28
C SER A 110 -6.02 20.73 -10.79
N THR A 111 -5.92 19.66 -11.56
CA THR A 111 -5.83 19.72 -13.03
C THR A 111 -7.06 19.15 -13.73
N GLY A 112 -7.84 18.32 -13.06
CA GLY A 112 -8.94 17.58 -13.67
C GLY A 112 -8.48 16.41 -14.53
N GLN A 113 -7.17 16.17 -14.66
CA GLN A 113 -6.62 15.10 -15.49
C GLN A 113 -6.68 13.76 -14.76
N GLU A 114 -6.84 12.69 -15.53
CA GLU A 114 -6.85 11.33 -15.01
C GLU A 114 -5.56 10.62 -15.36
N TYR A 115 -5.18 9.67 -14.50
CA TYR A 115 -4.13 8.72 -14.81
C TYR A 115 -4.52 7.33 -14.30
N SER A 116 -4.01 6.32 -14.95
CA SER A 116 -4.21 4.93 -14.54
C SER A 116 -2.88 4.20 -14.67
N SER A 117 -2.74 3.16 -13.85
CA SER A 117 -1.53 2.34 -13.85
C SER A 117 -1.81 1.01 -13.19
N ASP A 118 -1.10 -0.02 -13.66
CA ASP A 118 -0.91 -1.21 -12.84
C ASP A 118 0.05 -0.86 -11.71
N PHE A 119 -0.12 -1.51 -10.58
CA PHE A 119 0.78 -1.31 -9.45
C PHE A 119 1.26 -2.64 -8.87
N ALA A 120 2.41 -2.57 -8.22
CA ALA A 120 2.89 -3.59 -7.31
C ALA A 120 3.13 -2.94 -5.95
N HIS A 121 2.43 -3.43 -4.94
CA HIS A 121 2.61 -3.00 -3.56
C HIS A 121 3.34 -4.10 -2.81
N VAL A 122 4.46 -3.77 -2.20
CA VAL A 122 5.23 -4.69 -1.39
C VAL A 122 5.05 -4.33 0.07
N PHE A 123 4.38 -5.21 0.80
CA PHE A 123 4.16 -5.05 2.24
C PHE A 123 5.14 -5.92 3.01
N THR A 124 5.64 -5.41 4.12
CA THR A 124 6.30 -6.23 5.14
C THR A 124 5.31 -6.37 6.29
N VAL A 125 5.01 -7.60 6.67
CA VAL A 125 4.05 -7.89 7.74
C VAL A 125 4.75 -8.72 8.81
N SER A 126 4.70 -8.28 10.05
CA SER A 126 5.32 -8.96 11.17
C SER A 126 4.39 -8.90 12.37
N ASP A 127 4.14 -10.05 12.99
CA ASP A 127 3.27 -10.16 14.17
C ASP A 127 1.88 -9.53 13.96
N GLY A 128 1.29 -9.74 12.79
CA GLY A 128 -0.02 -9.23 12.46
C GLY A 128 -0.08 -7.75 12.15
N LYS A 129 1.08 -7.08 12.00
CA LYS A 129 1.16 -5.64 11.73
C LYS A 129 1.90 -5.38 10.43
N ILE A 130 1.48 -4.35 9.71
CA ILE A 130 2.18 -3.86 8.52
C ILE A 130 3.31 -2.96 9.00
N THR A 131 4.54 -3.44 8.89
CA THR A 131 5.73 -2.70 9.33
C THR A 131 6.37 -1.90 8.21
N GLY A 132 6.07 -2.23 6.95
CA GLY A 132 6.62 -1.52 5.81
C GLY A 132 5.72 -1.65 4.60
N PHE A 133 5.83 -0.66 3.71
CA PHE A 133 5.10 -0.60 2.45
C PHE A 133 5.96 0.09 1.40
N GLN A 134 5.95 -0.44 0.19
CA GLN A 134 6.58 0.21 -0.95
C GLN A 134 5.72 0.03 -2.19
N GLU A 135 5.47 1.12 -2.91
CA GLU A 135 4.72 1.11 -4.16
C GLU A 135 5.65 1.17 -5.36
N TYR A 136 5.35 0.37 -6.38
CA TYR A 136 5.93 0.46 -7.73
C TYR A 136 4.78 0.71 -8.70
N THR A 137 4.92 1.74 -9.52
CA THR A 137 3.85 2.21 -10.40
C THR A 137 4.42 3.02 -11.55
N ASP A 138 3.58 3.38 -12.52
CA ASP A 138 3.97 4.26 -13.62
C ASP A 138 4.03 5.70 -13.11
N THR A 139 5.23 6.13 -12.75
CA THR A 139 5.45 7.48 -12.21
C THR A 139 5.29 8.55 -13.27
N ALA A 140 5.57 8.25 -14.54
CA ALA A 140 5.46 9.22 -15.63
C ALA A 140 4.00 9.60 -15.87
N SER A 141 3.06 8.65 -15.85
CA SER A 141 1.65 8.96 -16.04
C SER A 141 1.10 9.80 -14.90
N ALA A 142 1.49 9.52 -13.66
CA ALA A 142 1.10 10.34 -12.52
C ALA A 142 1.65 11.77 -12.63
N ALA A 143 2.94 11.90 -12.96
CA ALA A 143 3.57 13.22 -13.10
C ALA A 143 2.87 14.05 -14.18
N ARG A 144 2.54 13.44 -15.31
CA ARG A 144 1.82 14.16 -16.40
C ARG A 144 0.45 14.64 -15.93
N ALA A 145 -0.28 13.85 -15.18
CA ALA A 145 -1.62 14.20 -14.71
C ALA A 145 -1.59 15.36 -13.71
N TYR A 146 -0.50 15.52 -12.96
CA TYR A 146 -0.34 16.63 -12.02
C TYR A 146 0.17 17.90 -12.67
N GLN A 147 0.62 17.86 -13.92
CA GLN A 147 1.05 19.05 -14.65
C GLN A 147 -0.16 19.76 -15.26
N ARG A 148 -0.20 21.08 -15.10
CA ARG A 148 -1.21 21.87 -15.80
C ARG A 148 -0.93 21.86 -17.29
N SER A 149 -2.01 21.84 -18.08
CA SER A 149 -1.90 21.91 -19.53
C SER A 149 -1.21 23.20 -19.95
N ALA A 150 -0.22 23.08 -20.84
CA ALA A 150 0.48 24.25 -21.39
C ALA A 150 -0.45 25.15 -22.21
N ALA A 151 -1.57 24.64 -22.70
CA ALA A 151 -2.57 25.40 -23.41
C ALA A 151 -3.47 26.23 -22.51
N ALA A 152 -3.43 25.98 -21.22
CA ALA A 152 -4.16 26.77 -20.23
C ALA A 152 -3.37 28.03 -19.85
#